data_8b5c3f6af80819f0773754fee059c9ca
#
_entry.id   8b5c3f6af80819f0773754fee059c9ca
#
_cell.length_a   1.000
_cell.length_b   1.000
_cell.length_c   1.000
_cell.angle_alpha   90.00
_cell.angle_beta   90.00
_cell.angle_gamma   90.00
#
_symmetry.space_group_name_H-M   'P 1'
#
loop_
_entity.id
_entity.type
_entity.pdbx_description
1 polymer ?
#
loop_
_entity_poly.entity_id
_entity_poly.type
_entity_poly.pdbx_seq_one_letter_code
_entity_poly.pdbx_strand_id
1 'polypeptide(L)'
;MSPFEFVTIFCSLILGLALSHILRAVTDLYEIRERVKTYWLNSLWVVTVTMWSVFAWWGLWQLSIDLNEWNYVQYWFLVTNLASIYFFTTLVLPKATDDGVIDLEKHYYSVHQAFFSIVAFSLFTSVAVNYYLFGNCLLYTSPSPRD
;
A
#
# COMPACT_ATOMS: atom_id res chain seq x y z
N MET A 1 -2.74 23.35 -13.57
CA MET A 1 -2.65 22.07 -12.85
C MET A 1 -2.83 20.98 -13.89
N SER A 2 -1.82 20.13 -14.05
CA SER A 2 -1.91 18.98 -14.95
C SER A 2 -2.82 17.90 -14.33
N PRO A 3 -3.46 17.04 -15.16
CA PRO A 3 -4.25 15.91 -14.62
C PRO A 3 -3.43 15.04 -13.66
N PHE A 4 -2.14 14.87 -13.92
CA PHE A 4 -1.22 14.16 -13.05
C PHE A 4 -1.06 14.81 -11.68
N GLU A 5 -0.86 16.13 -11.61
CA GLU A 5 -0.75 16.85 -10.34
C GLU A 5 -2.00 16.68 -9.48
N PHE A 6 -3.18 16.75 -10.08
CA PHE A 6 -4.45 16.55 -9.39
C PHE A 6 -4.55 15.13 -8.80
N VAL A 7 -4.24 14.11 -9.60
CA VAL A 7 -4.25 12.71 -9.16
C VAL A 7 -3.23 12.47 -8.05
N THR A 8 -2.02 13.00 -8.19
CA THR A 8 -0.94 12.82 -7.22
C THR A 8 -1.28 13.42 -5.86
N ILE A 9 -1.94 14.58 -5.81
CA ILE A 9 -2.38 15.18 -4.55
C ILE A 9 -3.32 14.22 -3.81
N PHE A 10 -4.31 13.67 -4.49
CA PHE A 10 -5.26 12.73 -3.89
C PHE A 10 -4.59 11.43 -3.42
N CYS A 11 -3.73 10.87 -4.24
CA CYS A 11 -2.97 9.67 -3.90
C CYS A 11 -2.02 9.89 -2.71
N SER A 12 -1.40 11.06 -2.64
CA SER A 12 -0.54 11.47 -1.53
C SER A 12 -1.27 11.53 -0.20
N LEU A 13 -2.52 11.99 -0.20
CA LEU A 13 -3.36 12.01 1.01
C LEU A 13 -3.62 10.59 1.52
N ILE A 14 -3.94 9.65 0.64
CA ILE A 14 -4.18 8.24 1.03
C ILE A 14 -2.92 7.63 1.63
N LEU A 15 -1.77 7.79 0.98
CA LEU A 15 -0.49 7.28 1.48
C LEU A 15 -0.04 7.96 2.77
N GLY A 16 -0.26 9.26 2.89
CA GLY A 16 0.01 10.01 4.13
C GLY A 16 -0.82 9.49 5.30
N LEU A 17 -2.11 9.21 5.08
CA LEU A 17 -2.98 8.59 6.08
C LEU A 17 -2.51 7.18 6.46
N ALA A 18 -2.09 6.37 5.48
CA ALA A 18 -1.58 5.02 5.72
C ALA A 18 -0.33 5.04 6.61
N LEU A 19 0.66 5.87 6.27
CA LEU A 19 1.89 6.02 7.05
C LEU A 19 1.62 6.61 8.44
N SER A 20 0.77 7.63 8.53
CA SER A 20 0.36 8.23 9.81
C SER A 20 -0.30 7.19 10.73
N HIS A 21 -1.14 6.32 10.17
CA HIS A 21 -1.79 5.25 10.92
C HIS A 21 -0.78 4.25 11.49
N ILE A 22 0.19 3.79 10.68
CA ILE A 22 1.24 2.87 11.17
C ILE A 22 2.08 3.52 12.27
N LEU A 23 2.57 4.74 12.03
CA LEU A 23 3.42 5.44 12.99
C LEU A 23 2.70 5.64 14.32
N ARG A 24 1.44 6.05 14.28
CA ARG A 24 0.61 6.19 15.47
C ARG A 24 0.42 4.86 16.19
N ALA A 25 0.04 3.80 15.48
CA ALA A 25 -0.17 2.48 16.08
C ALA A 25 1.12 1.93 16.73
N VAL A 26 2.28 2.13 16.11
CA VAL A 26 3.58 1.75 16.68
C VAL A 26 3.88 2.57 17.95
N THR A 27 3.61 3.88 17.94
CA THR A 27 3.83 4.75 19.09
C THR A 27 2.92 4.36 20.25
N ASP A 28 1.63 4.16 19.97
CA ASP A 28 0.64 3.75 20.98
C ASP A 28 1.04 2.41 21.64
N LEU A 29 1.51 1.42 20.85
CA LEU A 29 2.01 0.14 21.38
C LEU A 29 3.33 0.28 22.14
N TYR A 30 4.18 1.22 21.76
CA TYR A 30 5.42 1.48 22.47
C TYR A 30 5.19 2.10 23.84
N GLU A 31 4.18 2.97 23.97
CA GLU A 31 3.79 3.56 25.27
C GLU A 31 3.37 2.49 26.28
N ILE A 32 2.70 1.45 25.82
CA ILE A 32 2.21 0.34 26.67
C ILE A 32 3.08 -0.92 26.57
N ARG A 33 4.33 -0.81 26.11
CA ARG A 33 5.23 -1.94 25.78
C ARG A 33 5.35 -2.99 26.89
N GLU A 34 5.19 -2.63 28.14
CA GLU A 34 5.23 -3.55 29.28
C GLU A 34 4.08 -4.56 29.29
N ARG A 35 2.98 -4.21 28.59
CA ARG A 35 1.78 -5.05 28.43
C ARG A 35 1.67 -5.70 27.08
N VAL A 36 2.65 -5.48 26.19
CA VAL A 36 2.64 -6.02 24.84
C VAL A 36 3.55 -7.24 24.74
N LYS A 37 2.98 -8.38 24.41
CA LYS A 37 3.75 -9.55 24.00
C LYS A 37 4.10 -9.43 22.54
N THR A 38 5.37 -9.13 22.27
CA THR A 38 5.88 -8.95 20.90
C THR A 38 5.94 -10.29 20.17
N TYR A 39 5.59 -10.27 18.90
CA TYR A 39 5.70 -11.40 17.98
C TYR A 39 6.52 -10.98 16.76
N TRP A 40 7.68 -11.60 16.55
CA TRP A 40 8.66 -11.18 15.54
C TRP A 40 8.07 -11.14 14.13
N LEU A 41 7.19 -12.09 13.77
CA LEU A 41 6.56 -12.15 12.46
C LEU A 41 5.62 -10.95 12.24
N ASN A 42 4.89 -10.53 13.28
CA ASN A 42 4.05 -9.34 13.19
C ASN A 42 4.90 -8.07 13.00
N SER A 43 6.03 -7.97 13.69
CA SER A 43 6.98 -6.86 13.52
C SER A 43 7.56 -6.81 12.11
N LEU A 44 7.88 -7.98 11.52
CA LEU A 44 8.33 -8.08 10.14
C LEU A 44 7.27 -7.54 9.16
N TRP A 45 6.00 -7.87 9.39
CA TRP A 45 4.90 -7.37 8.56
C TRP A 45 4.72 -5.86 8.69
N VAL A 46 4.87 -5.29 9.88
CA VAL A 46 4.85 -3.82 10.08
C VAL A 46 5.91 -3.15 9.21
N VAL A 47 7.15 -3.65 9.26
CA VAL A 47 8.24 -3.13 8.42
C VAL A 47 7.92 -3.30 6.94
N THR A 48 7.43 -4.46 6.52
CA THR A 48 7.09 -4.75 5.12
C THR A 48 6.00 -3.82 4.59
N VAL A 49 4.92 -3.61 5.35
CA VAL A 49 3.82 -2.70 4.96
C VAL A 49 4.28 -1.25 4.91
N THR A 50 5.15 -0.84 5.84
CA THR A 50 5.75 0.50 5.83
C THR A 50 6.62 0.71 4.58
N MET A 51 7.51 -0.24 4.28
CA MET A 51 8.35 -0.20 3.08
C MET A 51 7.51 -0.19 1.80
N TRP A 52 6.44 -0.98 1.76
CA TRP A 52 5.51 -1.00 0.63
C TRP A 52 4.82 0.36 0.43
N SER A 53 4.39 1.00 1.50
CA SER A 53 3.79 2.34 1.44
C SER A 53 4.75 3.40 0.88
N VAL A 54 6.03 3.35 1.31
CA VAL A 54 7.09 4.23 0.77
C VAL A 54 7.38 3.92 -0.70
N PHE A 55 7.42 2.63 -1.05
CA PHE A 55 7.65 2.20 -2.43
C PHE A 55 6.51 2.61 -3.36
N ALA A 56 5.26 2.56 -2.88
CA ALA A 56 4.10 3.04 -3.63
C ALA A 56 4.21 4.55 -3.95
N TRP A 57 4.74 5.34 -3.01
CA TRP A 57 5.05 6.74 -3.25
C TRP A 57 6.07 6.94 -4.39
N TRP A 58 7.13 6.16 -4.38
CA TRP A 58 8.12 6.17 -5.46
C TRP A 58 7.50 5.77 -6.80
N GLY A 59 6.60 4.79 -6.80
CA GLY A 59 5.85 4.37 -7.99
C GLY A 59 5.01 5.48 -8.60
N LEU A 60 4.39 6.34 -7.79
CA LEU A 60 3.66 7.52 -8.26
C LEU A 60 4.57 8.48 -9.03
N TRP A 61 5.81 8.67 -8.56
CA TRP A 61 6.75 9.52 -9.26
C TRP A 61 7.17 8.93 -10.63
N GLN A 62 7.41 7.63 -10.72
CA GLN A 62 7.68 6.97 -12.00
C GLN A 62 6.51 7.11 -12.97
N LEU A 63 5.29 6.99 -12.48
CA LEU A 63 4.09 7.18 -13.30
C LEU A 63 4.00 8.57 -13.93
N SER A 64 4.57 9.59 -13.28
CA SER A 64 4.61 10.96 -13.80
C SER A 64 5.42 11.11 -15.07
N ILE A 65 6.40 10.23 -15.26
CA ILE A 65 7.33 10.28 -16.39
C ILE A 65 6.72 9.54 -17.59
N ASP A 66 5.99 8.46 -17.33
CA ASP A 66 5.56 7.52 -18.37
C ASP A 66 4.17 7.81 -18.93
N LEU A 67 3.32 8.55 -18.20
CA LEU A 67 1.92 8.80 -18.58
C LEU A 67 1.67 10.26 -18.97
N ASN A 68 1.46 10.48 -20.25
CA ASN A 68 1.02 11.79 -20.78
C ASN A 68 -0.50 11.95 -20.76
N GLU A 69 -1.25 10.86 -20.82
CA GLU A 69 -2.72 10.88 -20.82
C GLU A 69 -3.28 9.91 -19.77
N TRP A 70 -4.23 10.38 -19.00
CA TRP A 70 -4.90 9.61 -17.96
C TRP A 70 -6.29 9.17 -18.40
N ASN A 71 -6.54 7.86 -18.36
CA ASN A 71 -7.88 7.30 -18.50
C ASN A 71 -8.52 7.15 -17.10
N TYR A 72 -9.82 7.39 -17.00
CA TYR A 72 -10.62 7.21 -15.77
C TYR A 72 -10.45 5.81 -15.16
N VAL A 73 -10.36 4.76 -15.97
CA VAL A 73 -10.17 3.39 -15.52
C VAL A 73 -8.80 3.20 -14.81
N GLN A 74 -7.73 3.77 -15.38
CA GLN A 74 -6.39 3.74 -14.79
C GLN A 74 -6.36 4.45 -13.43
N TYR A 75 -7.00 5.62 -13.34
CA TYR A 75 -7.15 6.34 -12.09
C TYR A 75 -7.87 5.50 -11.03
N TRP A 76 -8.97 4.84 -11.40
CA TRP A 76 -9.74 4.02 -10.48
C TRP A 76 -8.94 2.82 -9.93
N PHE A 77 -8.20 2.14 -10.81
CA PHE A 77 -7.30 1.05 -10.38
C PHE A 77 -6.21 1.54 -9.43
N LEU A 78 -5.60 2.68 -9.73
CA LEU A 78 -4.58 3.27 -8.88
C LEU A 78 -5.12 3.59 -7.48
N VAL A 79 -6.24 4.29 -7.40
CA VAL A 79 -6.89 4.64 -6.12
C VAL A 79 -7.26 3.39 -5.33
N THR A 80 -7.81 2.36 -6.00
CA THR A 80 -8.16 1.10 -5.35
C THR A 80 -6.93 0.38 -4.79
N ASN A 81 -5.81 0.39 -5.53
CA ASN A 81 -4.55 -0.18 -5.07
C ASN A 81 -4.02 0.57 -3.83
N LEU A 82 -4.00 1.90 -3.85
CA LEU A 82 -3.56 2.71 -2.71
C LEU A 82 -4.49 2.58 -1.50
N ALA A 83 -5.81 2.47 -1.72
CA ALA A 83 -6.76 2.21 -0.65
C ALA A 83 -6.50 0.86 0.03
N SER A 84 -6.12 -0.17 -0.73
CA SER A 84 -5.75 -1.47 -0.15
C SER A 84 -4.50 -1.39 0.73
N ILE A 85 -3.52 -0.53 0.40
CA ILE A 85 -2.37 -0.26 1.27
C ILE A 85 -2.83 0.33 2.62
N TYR A 86 -3.77 1.27 2.60
CA TYR A 86 -4.34 1.80 3.84
C TYR A 86 -4.99 0.68 4.68
N PHE A 87 -5.74 -0.22 4.07
CA PHE A 87 -6.33 -1.36 4.79
C PHE A 87 -5.27 -2.29 5.39
N PHE A 88 -4.13 -2.51 4.74
CA PHE A 88 -3.02 -3.26 5.35
C PHE A 88 -2.57 -2.63 6.66
N THR A 89 -2.44 -1.29 6.66
CA THR A 89 -1.96 -0.58 7.85
C THR A 89 -2.93 -0.71 9.02
N THR A 90 -4.24 -0.84 8.76
CA THR A 90 -5.24 -0.99 9.81
C THR A 90 -5.31 -2.40 10.39
N LEU A 91 -4.89 -3.41 9.62
CA LEU A 91 -4.92 -4.82 10.05
C LEU A 91 -3.63 -5.28 10.69
N VAL A 92 -2.49 -4.71 10.33
CA VAL A 92 -1.18 -5.20 10.77
C VAL A 92 -0.93 -5.04 12.26
N LEU A 93 -1.51 -4.02 12.88
CA LEU A 93 -1.39 -3.75 14.32
C LEU A 93 -2.76 -3.64 14.99
N PRO A 94 -2.92 -4.20 16.19
CA PRO A 94 -4.12 -4.01 16.98
C PRO A 94 -4.19 -2.57 17.50
N LYS A 95 -5.39 -2.12 17.81
CA LYS A 95 -5.56 -0.87 18.56
C LYS A 95 -5.05 -1.07 19.97
N ALA A 96 -4.27 -0.11 20.46
CA ALA A 96 -3.90 -0.06 21.87
C ALA A 96 -5.18 0.12 22.72
N THR A 97 -5.44 -0.84 23.60
CA THR A 97 -6.58 -0.81 24.50
C THR A 97 -6.04 -0.70 25.92
N ASP A 98 -6.66 0.13 26.75
CA ASP A 98 -6.23 0.34 28.14
C ASP A 98 -6.42 -0.90 29.02
N ASP A 99 -7.24 -1.85 28.60
CA ASP A 99 -7.61 -3.03 29.35
C ASP A 99 -6.85 -4.28 28.88
N GLY A 100 -5.82 -4.66 29.63
CA GLY A 100 -5.23 -6.00 29.55
C GLY A 100 -3.90 -6.08 28.79
N VAL A 101 -3.43 -7.34 28.61
CA VAL A 101 -2.20 -7.68 27.86
C VAL A 101 -2.53 -7.83 26.40
N ILE A 102 -1.84 -7.08 25.55
CA ILE A 102 -1.96 -7.20 24.09
C ILE A 102 -0.99 -8.28 23.62
N ASP A 103 -1.56 -9.33 23.02
CA ASP A 103 -0.81 -10.44 22.47
C ASP A 103 -0.80 -10.34 20.93
N LEU A 104 0.35 -9.95 20.37
CA LEU A 104 0.51 -9.75 18.91
C LEU A 104 0.44 -11.07 18.14
N GLU A 105 0.79 -12.19 18.75
CA GLU A 105 0.64 -13.51 18.11
C GLU A 105 -0.83 -13.85 17.92
N LYS A 106 -1.63 -13.68 18.97
CA LYS A 106 -3.08 -13.92 18.91
C LYS A 106 -3.75 -12.96 17.91
N HIS A 107 -3.33 -11.71 17.89
CA HIS A 107 -3.82 -10.73 16.91
C HIS A 107 -3.50 -11.19 15.49
N TYR A 108 -2.26 -11.57 15.22
CA TYR A 108 -1.83 -12.05 13.90
C TYR A 108 -2.71 -13.20 13.41
N TYR A 109 -2.90 -14.24 14.23
CA TYR A 109 -3.76 -15.36 13.86
C TYR A 109 -5.25 -15.02 13.74
N SER A 110 -5.72 -13.96 14.34
CA SER A 110 -7.12 -13.51 14.19
C SER A 110 -7.37 -12.77 12.89
N VAL A 111 -6.37 -12.06 12.37
CA VAL A 111 -6.53 -11.19 11.17
C VAL A 111 -5.84 -11.73 9.92
N HIS A 112 -5.02 -12.79 10.01
CA HIS A 112 -4.16 -13.26 8.92
C HIS A 112 -4.93 -13.56 7.63
N GLN A 113 -6.12 -14.15 7.70
CA GLN A 113 -6.91 -14.46 6.50
C GLN A 113 -7.36 -13.19 5.79
N ALA A 114 -7.90 -12.21 6.52
CA ALA A 114 -8.30 -10.91 5.96
C ALA A 114 -7.09 -10.18 5.40
N PHE A 115 -5.97 -10.16 6.15
CA PHE A 115 -4.73 -9.54 5.74
C PHE A 115 -4.22 -10.12 4.41
N PHE A 116 -4.04 -11.44 4.32
CA PHE A 116 -3.55 -12.07 3.09
C PHE A 116 -4.52 -11.99 1.92
N SER A 117 -5.84 -11.95 2.18
CA SER A 117 -6.83 -11.72 1.12
C SER A 117 -6.69 -10.33 0.51
N ILE A 118 -6.46 -9.30 1.32
CA ILE A 118 -6.23 -7.94 0.83
C ILE A 118 -4.87 -7.85 0.13
N VAL A 119 -3.81 -8.52 0.64
CA VAL A 119 -2.51 -8.61 -0.04
C VAL A 119 -2.68 -9.22 -1.44
N ALA A 120 -3.37 -10.35 -1.55
CA ALA A 120 -3.62 -11.00 -2.83
C ALA A 120 -4.41 -10.09 -3.80
N PHE A 121 -5.44 -9.41 -3.29
CA PHE A 121 -6.22 -8.44 -4.05
C PHE A 121 -5.36 -7.26 -4.53
N SER A 122 -4.51 -6.70 -3.67
CA SER A 122 -3.60 -5.61 -4.02
C SER A 122 -2.56 -6.03 -5.06
N LEU A 123 -2.01 -7.23 -4.94
CA LEU A 123 -1.09 -7.77 -5.95
C LEU A 123 -1.80 -7.95 -7.29
N PHE A 124 -3.02 -8.50 -7.28
CA PHE A 124 -3.80 -8.66 -8.50
C PHE A 124 -4.09 -7.31 -9.17
N THR A 125 -4.56 -6.32 -8.40
CA THR A 125 -4.81 -4.96 -8.93
C THR A 125 -3.53 -4.30 -9.41
N SER A 126 -2.39 -4.51 -8.72
CA SER A 126 -1.09 -3.99 -9.12
C SER A 126 -0.62 -4.59 -10.45
N VAL A 127 -0.78 -5.90 -10.64
CA VAL A 127 -0.49 -6.56 -11.93
C VAL A 127 -1.41 -6.03 -13.03
N ALA A 128 -2.71 -5.87 -12.75
CA ALA A 128 -3.66 -5.31 -13.70
C ALA A 128 -3.27 -3.88 -14.10
N VAL A 129 -2.92 -3.03 -13.13
CA VAL A 129 -2.43 -1.66 -13.39
C VAL A 129 -1.20 -1.70 -14.28
N ASN A 130 -0.19 -2.50 -13.96
CA ASN A 130 1.01 -2.63 -14.78
C ASN A 130 0.70 -3.12 -16.20
N TYR A 131 -0.17 -4.11 -16.34
CA TYR A 131 -0.57 -4.61 -17.65
C TYR A 131 -1.28 -3.54 -18.50
N TYR A 132 -2.23 -2.80 -17.92
CA TYR A 132 -2.97 -1.74 -18.62
C TYR A 132 -2.13 -0.49 -18.89
N LEU A 133 -1.21 -0.13 -17.98
CA LEU A 133 -0.37 1.06 -18.14
C LEU A 133 0.85 0.80 -19.04
N PHE A 134 1.52 -0.34 -18.85
CA PHE A 134 2.78 -0.64 -19.51
C PHE A 134 2.67 -1.72 -20.62
N GLY A 135 1.65 -2.57 -20.57
CA GLY A 135 1.44 -3.62 -21.58
C GLY A 135 1.25 -3.09 -22.99
N ASN A 136 0.68 -1.91 -23.14
CA ASN A 136 0.59 -1.24 -24.42
C ASN A 136 1.94 -0.69 -24.90
N CYS A 137 2.87 -0.34 -24.01
CA CYS A 137 4.22 0.08 -24.39
C CYS A 137 5.07 -1.07 -24.95
N LEU A 138 4.89 -2.29 -24.45
CA LEU A 138 5.62 -3.46 -24.96
C LEU A 138 5.17 -3.88 -26.38
N LEU A 139 3.94 -3.56 -26.76
CA LEU A 139 3.42 -3.81 -28.11
C LEU A 139 3.91 -2.76 -29.14
N TYR A 140 4.38 -1.59 -28.70
CA TYR A 140 4.91 -0.54 -29.57
C TYR A 140 6.44 -0.63 -29.81
N THR A 141 7.13 -1.56 -29.17
CA THR A 141 8.53 -1.88 -29.49
C THR A 141 8.63 -2.90 -30.62
N SER A 142 7.77 -2.80 -31.63
CA SER A 142 8.04 -3.42 -32.92
C SER A 142 9.23 -2.69 -33.53
N PRO A 143 10.32 -3.38 -33.89
CA PRO A 143 11.44 -2.74 -34.58
C PRO A 143 10.91 -2.16 -35.87
N SER A 144 11.07 -0.84 -36.06
CA SER A 144 10.83 -0.20 -37.34
C SER A 144 11.62 -0.96 -38.41
N PRO A 145 11.01 -1.40 -39.54
CA PRO A 145 11.77 -1.93 -40.62
C PRO A 145 12.73 -0.83 -41.08
N ARG A 146 14.02 -1.12 -40.99
CA ARG A 146 15.07 -0.29 -41.59
C ARG A 146 14.93 -0.44 -43.07
N ASP A 147 14.56 0.64 -43.74
CA ASP A 147 14.86 0.87 -45.11
C ASP A 147 16.30 1.32 -45.27
#